data_9fbfcf8e396bfa0b84ce34348bf0c3c4
#
_entry.id   9fbfcf8e396bfa0b84ce34348bf0c3c4
#
_cell.length_a   1.000
_cell.length_b   1.000
_cell.length_c   1.000
_cell.angle_alpha   90.00
_cell.angle_beta   90.00
_cell.angle_gamma   90.00
#
_symmetry.space_group_name_H-M   'P 1'
#
loop_
_entity.id
_entity.type
_entity.pdbx_description
1 polymer ?
#
loop_
_entity_poly.entity_id
_entity_poly.type
_entity_poly.pdbx_seq_one_letter_code
_entity_poly.pdbx_strand_id
1 'polypeptide(L)'
;MIVPMLHLDLVCVAAEKNAALEKLRALKAVHLDLSSAGGAEVLSVKGEAADAERAVRLILKARGKRDFPVDVRPRSVTEVLELEADRAKLLDEKERLEREIKIYSPYGDFDPQLARKLLDKGVDIADRLPAKLPQMRLSKMQEKLSRVENRINIDDAKLAISDEAAIIRAFPQLKDKLAFAAAKELMEEHGAVAAVSGWVPSPAAGKLRGEAAANGWGILLREPADGEAPPTLVEPPKMFRPVKALFEGLGIAPGYTEADVSVPFMCYFSLFFAMLVGDGAYGAIFLAATLLGWRKYRANPGNALMKSWLVMLTVFSSATVVWGLLSNTWFGAQIPWCASWPTVQWLADPSYNNMMLLCFTVGASHLMLARLWNGICRFNDTTCLAEFGWAGVLLFMYFVTNSIVGIFSGIPTALYWVFGVSLALVFGFSVKPSQLKERGAELGMLPLSIMSALGDIISYVRLFAVGLASVKVAENFNSMATGLLDGADSFWLKAVMAVLMVAILVVGHGLNLAMAGLSILVHAVRLNTLEFSNHKGISWAGYAFKPFKKTKER
;
A
#
# COMPACT_ATOMS: atom_id res chain seq x y z
N MET A 1 -16.59 13.06 -7.76
CA MET A 1 -17.04 14.26 -7.01
C MET A 1 -16.89 14.01 -5.54
N ILE A 2 -16.40 15.00 -4.78
CA ILE A 2 -16.40 14.95 -3.31
C ILE A 2 -17.80 15.27 -2.83
N VAL A 3 -18.35 14.40 -1.99
CA VAL A 3 -19.73 14.53 -1.48
C VAL A 3 -19.73 15.53 -0.33
N PRO A 4 -20.64 16.55 -0.34
CA PRO A 4 -20.78 17.49 0.77
C PRO A 4 -21.15 16.75 2.06
N MET A 5 -20.49 17.14 3.16
CA MET A 5 -20.72 16.60 4.50
C MET A 5 -21.47 17.59 5.37
N LEU A 6 -22.29 17.08 6.25
CA LEU A 6 -22.94 17.84 7.31
C LEU A 6 -22.41 17.36 8.67
N HIS A 7 -22.17 18.29 9.56
CA HIS A 7 -21.88 17.99 10.96
C HIS A 7 -23.20 17.57 11.63
N LEU A 8 -23.16 16.45 12.31
CA LEU A 8 -24.30 15.90 13.06
C LEU A 8 -24.02 16.04 14.55
N ASP A 9 -24.95 16.65 15.26
CA ASP A 9 -25.07 16.51 16.70
C ASP A 9 -26.38 15.78 16.99
N LEU A 10 -26.27 14.60 17.60
CA LEU A 10 -27.40 13.74 17.95
C LEU A 10 -27.53 13.62 19.44
N VAL A 11 -28.75 13.80 19.94
CA VAL A 11 -29.11 13.67 21.34
C VAL A 11 -30.24 12.65 21.50
N CYS A 12 -30.07 11.71 22.40
CA CYS A 12 -31.10 10.72 22.78
C CYS A 12 -31.21 10.57 24.29
N VAL A 13 -32.17 9.80 24.74
CA VAL A 13 -32.31 9.46 26.16
C VAL A 13 -31.16 8.55 26.60
N ALA A 14 -30.49 8.84 27.71
CA ALA A 14 -29.33 8.11 28.20
C ALA A 14 -29.59 6.60 28.38
N ALA A 15 -30.78 6.22 28.82
CA ALA A 15 -31.20 4.82 28.97
C ALA A 15 -31.25 4.06 27.61
N GLU A 16 -31.46 4.75 26.50
CA GLU A 16 -31.56 4.17 25.14
C GLU A 16 -30.25 4.26 24.35
N LYS A 17 -29.17 4.73 24.95
CA LYS A 17 -27.86 4.94 24.32
C LYS A 17 -27.39 3.78 23.42
N ASN A 18 -27.45 2.56 23.95
CA ASN A 18 -27.01 1.37 23.19
C ASN A 18 -27.93 1.07 21.98
N ALA A 19 -29.24 1.21 22.17
CA ALA A 19 -30.22 1.00 21.09
C ALA A 19 -30.07 2.06 19.99
N ALA A 20 -29.79 3.30 20.35
CA ALA A 20 -29.51 4.40 19.41
C ALA A 20 -28.25 4.13 18.59
N LEU A 21 -27.16 3.68 19.23
CA LEU A 21 -25.94 3.33 18.55
C LEU A 21 -26.13 2.14 17.59
N GLU A 22 -26.91 1.11 17.96
CA GLU A 22 -27.21 -0.01 17.07
C GLU A 22 -27.99 0.42 15.83
N LYS A 23 -28.99 1.29 16.00
CA LYS A 23 -29.77 1.86 14.88
C LYS A 23 -28.91 2.75 13.98
N LEU A 24 -28.07 3.63 14.56
CA LEU A 24 -27.10 4.42 13.79
C LEU A 24 -26.15 3.52 12.98
N ARG A 25 -25.70 2.42 13.58
CA ARG A 25 -24.85 1.43 12.94
C ARG A 25 -25.57 0.71 11.78
N ALA A 26 -26.87 0.45 11.92
CA ALA A 26 -27.70 -0.15 10.87
C ALA A 26 -27.90 0.81 9.68
N LEU A 27 -28.00 2.11 9.92
CA LEU A 27 -28.11 3.16 8.88
C LEU A 27 -26.88 3.24 7.98
N LYS A 28 -25.69 2.92 8.47
CA LYS A 28 -24.40 2.97 7.70
C LYS A 28 -24.11 4.33 7.07
N ALA A 29 -24.61 5.40 7.65
CA ALA A 29 -24.58 6.75 7.10
C ALA A 29 -23.73 7.74 7.90
N VAL A 30 -23.40 7.43 9.15
CA VAL A 30 -22.72 8.33 10.08
C VAL A 30 -21.25 7.92 10.20
N HIS A 31 -20.34 8.88 10.10
CA HIS A 31 -18.93 8.73 10.48
C HIS A 31 -18.74 9.29 11.88
N LEU A 32 -18.24 8.46 12.79
CA LEU A 32 -17.85 8.86 14.14
C LEU A 32 -16.31 8.87 14.20
N ASP A 33 -15.74 9.89 14.80
CA ASP A 33 -14.29 9.92 15.03
C ASP A 33 -13.94 9.09 16.27
N LEU A 34 -13.72 7.81 16.05
CA LEU A 34 -13.42 6.84 17.09
C LEU A 34 -11.99 6.92 17.62
N SER A 35 -11.16 7.83 17.11
CA SER A 35 -9.73 7.91 17.45
C SER A 35 -9.48 8.46 18.86
N SER A 36 -10.39 9.26 19.39
CA SER A 36 -10.28 9.90 20.70
C SER A 36 -10.75 9.01 21.86
N ALA A 37 -11.41 7.87 21.58
CA ALA A 37 -11.86 6.95 22.60
C ALA A 37 -10.70 6.16 23.24
N GLY A 38 -10.58 6.18 24.57
CA GLY A 38 -9.46 5.59 25.32
C GLY A 38 -9.85 5.00 26.69
N GLY A 39 -11.13 4.80 26.94
CA GLY A 39 -11.64 4.25 28.21
C GLY A 39 -11.29 2.78 28.43
N ALA A 40 -11.55 2.30 29.64
CA ALA A 40 -11.18 0.96 30.08
C ALA A 40 -11.79 -0.15 29.19
N GLU A 41 -13.05 -0.01 28.77
CA GLU A 41 -13.73 -0.96 27.88
C GLU A 41 -13.06 -1.00 26.49
N VAL A 42 -12.70 0.15 25.94
CA VAL A 42 -12.00 0.26 24.65
C VAL A 42 -10.59 -0.34 24.72
N LEU A 43 -9.85 -0.06 25.80
CA LEU A 43 -8.51 -0.60 26.02
C LEU A 43 -8.54 -2.12 26.17
N SER A 44 -9.54 -2.68 26.88
CA SER A 44 -9.73 -4.13 27.02
C SER A 44 -9.95 -4.79 25.65
N VAL A 45 -10.90 -4.31 24.86
CA VAL A 45 -11.19 -4.88 23.52
C VAL A 45 -10.02 -4.65 22.55
N LYS A 46 -9.30 -3.55 22.68
CA LYS A 46 -8.08 -3.29 21.89
C LYS A 46 -6.97 -4.28 22.23
N GLY A 47 -6.86 -4.65 23.53
CA GLY A 47 -5.99 -5.73 24.00
C GLY A 47 -6.37 -7.07 23.37
N GLU A 48 -7.63 -7.46 23.42
CA GLU A 48 -8.13 -8.70 22.79
C GLU A 48 -7.83 -8.75 21.28
N ALA A 49 -7.97 -7.62 20.57
CA ALA A 49 -7.68 -7.53 19.15
C ALA A 49 -6.16 -7.66 18.85
N ALA A 50 -5.30 -7.05 19.69
CA ALA A 50 -3.86 -7.16 19.58
C ALA A 50 -3.37 -8.59 19.87
N ASP A 51 -3.96 -9.26 20.84
CA ASP A 51 -3.69 -10.65 21.20
C ASP A 51 -4.07 -11.61 20.05
N ALA A 52 -5.23 -11.40 19.42
CA ALA A 52 -5.66 -12.16 18.26
C ALA A 52 -4.71 -11.97 17.07
N GLU A 53 -4.24 -10.74 16.85
CA GLU A 53 -3.26 -10.43 15.80
C GLU A 53 -1.90 -11.09 16.07
N ARG A 54 -1.48 -11.11 17.33
CA ARG A 54 -0.26 -11.80 17.79
C ARG A 54 -0.38 -13.31 17.57
N ALA A 55 -1.52 -13.91 17.92
CA ALA A 55 -1.78 -15.34 17.71
C ALA A 55 -1.70 -15.74 16.22
N VAL A 56 -2.30 -14.94 15.32
CA VAL A 56 -2.20 -15.19 13.86
C VAL A 56 -0.74 -15.14 13.38
N ARG A 57 0.05 -14.16 13.83
CA ARG A 57 1.48 -14.06 13.46
C ARG A 57 2.28 -15.27 13.93
N LEU A 58 2.00 -15.81 15.11
CA LEU A 58 2.65 -17.00 15.66
C LEU A 58 2.33 -18.25 14.84
N ILE A 59 1.07 -18.45 14.49
CA ILE A 59 0.62 -19.57 13.65
C ILE A 59 1.29 -19.51 12.28
N LEU A 60 1.32 -18.34 11.65
CA LEU A 60 1.97 -18.15 10.34
C LEU A 60 3.48 -18.46 10.40
N LYS A 61 4.15 -18.06 11.48
CA LYS A 61 5.59 -18.34 11.70
C LYS A 61 5.86 -19.83 11.91
N ALA A 62 4.92 -20.55 12.52
CA ALA A 62 5.06 -21.98 12.82
C ALA A 62 4.70 -22.91 11.63
N ARG A 63 4.08 -22.42 10.55
CA ARG A 63 3.56 -23.23 9.44
C ARG A 63 4.54 -24.22 8.79
N GLY A 64 5.86 -23.95 8.85
CA GLY A 64 6.90 -24.83 8.30
C GLY A 64 7.28 -26.03 9.19
N LYS A 65 6.73 -26.16 10.41
CA LYS A 65 7.17 -27.12 11.44
C LYS A 65 6.11 -28.19 11.73
N ARG A 66 5.67 -28.93 10.68
CA ARG A 66 4.55 -29.89 10.78
C ARG A 66 4.95 -31.34 11.05
N ASP A 67 6.22 -31.62 11.32
CA ASP A 67 6.78 -32.98 11.29
C ASP A 67 6.49 -33.83 12.55
N PHE A 68 5.75 -33.30 13.53
CA PHE A 68 5.40 -34.02 14.74
C PHE A 68 3.91 -34.38 14.81
N PRO A 69 3.55 -35.63 15.17
CA PRO A 69 2.16 -36.02 15.38
C PRO A 69 1.59 -35.35 16.63
N VAL A 70 0.52 -34.59 16.47
CA VAL A 70 -0.16 -33.89 17.56
C VAL A 70 -1.65 -34.08 17.46
N ASP A 71 -2.27 -34.52 18.55
CA ASP A 71 -3.70 -34.85 18.61
C ASP A 71 -4.61 -33.65 18.93
N VAL A 72 -4.05 -32.58 19.48
CA VAL A 72 -4.83 -31.44 19.96
C VAL A 72 -4.54 -30.20 19.11
N ARG A 73 -5.59 -29.64 18.51
CA ARG A 73 -5.53 -28.38 17.73
C ARG A 73 -6.01 -27.21 18.58
N PRO A 74 -5.18 -26.21 18.89
CA PRO A 74 -5.64 -24.99 19.52
C PRO A 74 -6.68 -24.26 18.66
N ARG A 75 -7.80 -23.85 19.28
CA ARG A 75 -8.94 -23.20 18.59
C ARG A 75 -9.19 -21.78 19.06
N SER A 76 -8.60 -21.39 20.19
CA SER A 76 -8.78 -20.06 20.78
C SER A 76 -7.49 -19.25 20.77
N VAL A 77 -7.63 -17.93 20.81
CA VAL A 77 -6.51 -16.99 20.95
C VAL A 77 -5.74 -17.25 22.24
N THR A 78 -6.46 -17.49 23.34
CA THR A 78 -5.86 -17.75 24.67
C THR A 78 -4.99 -19.01 24.67
N GLU A 79 -5.46 -20.10 24.10
CA GLU A 79 -4.67 -21.35 23.98
C GLU A 79 -3.38 -21.15 23.19
N VAL A 80 -3.41 -20.36 22.09
CA VAL A 80 -2.23 -20.06 21.28
C VAL A 80 -1.22 -19.19 22.06
N LEU A 81 -1.69 -18.21 22.83
CA LEU A 81 -0.82 -17.35 23.64
C LEU A 81 -0.23 -18.10 24.86
N GLU A 82 -0.99 -18.99 25.47
CA GLU A 82 -0.49 -19.89 26.52
C GLU A 82 0.63 -20.79 26.01
N LEU A 83 0.44 -21.39 24.82
CA LEU A 83 1.49 -22.18 24.16
C LEU A 83 2.75 -21.35 23.86
N GLU A 84 2.59 -20.07 23.45
CA GLU A 84 3.74 -19.19 23.26
C GLU A 84 4.47 -18.94 24.59
N ALA A 85 3.74 -18.67 25.66
CA ALA A 85 4.31 -18.40 26.96
C ALA A 85 5.07 -19.64 27.51
N ASP A 86 4.50 -20.83 27.34
CA ASP A 86 5.17 -22.09 27.77
C ASP A 86 6.39 -22.38 26.89
N ARG A 87 6.29 -22.15 25.58
CA ARG A 87 7.40 -22.27 24.66
C ARG A 87 8.55 -21.29 25.01
N ALA A 88 8.25 -20.06 25.40
CA ALA A 88 9.26 -19.08 25.83
C ALA A 88 10.03 -19.59 27.05
N LYS A 89 9.34 -20.14 28.06
CA LYS A 89 9.99 -20.74 29.25
C LYS A 89 10.90 -21.92 28.87
N LEU A 90 10.44 -22.76 27.93
CA LEU A 90 11.24 -23.89 27.45
C LEU A 90 12.48 -23.45 26.68
N LEU A 91 12.41 -22.35 25.91
CA LEU A 91 13.57 -21.78 25.22
C LEU A 91 14.59 -21.23 26.20
N ASP A 92 14.16 -20.52 27.23
CA ASP A 92 15.07 -20.02 28.29
C ASP A 92 15.74 -21.18 29.03
N GLU A 93 14.99 -22.26 29.29
CA GLU A 93 15.53 -23.48 29.92
C GLU A 93 16.55 -24.18 29.00
N LYS A 94 16.26 -24.26 27.69
CA LYS A 94 17.16 -24.79 26.67
C LYS A 94 18.49 -24.02 26.67
N GLU A 95 18.44 -22.70 26.53
CA GLU A 95 19.65 -21.86 26.53
C GLU A 95 20.47 -21.97 27.82
N ARG A 96 19.78 -22.12 28.95
CA ARG A 96 20.48 -22.33 30.22
C ARG A 96 21.22 -23.67 30.24
N LEU A 97 20.54 -24.76 29.82
CA LEU A 97 21.15 -26.10 29.77
C LEU A 97 22.30 -26.16 28.76
N GLU A 98 22.17 -25.55 27.59
CA GLU A 98 23.23 -25.46 26.58
C GLU A 98 24.48 -24.75 27.12
N ARG A 99 24.30 -23.63 27.84
CA ARG A 99 25.38 -22.91 28.49
C ARG A 99 26.05 -23.77 29.56
N GLU A 100 25.27 -24.45 30.40
CA GLU A 100 25.80 -25.34 31.44
C GLU A 100 26.56 -26.52 30.81
N ILE A 101 26.02 -27.18 29.81
CA ILE A 101 26.66 -28.29 29.08
C ILE A 101 27.99 -27.81 28.47
N LYS A 102 28.03 -26.63 27.85
CA LYS A 102 29.24 -26.06 27.25
C LYS A 102 30.33 -25.81 28.30
N ILE A 103 29.98 -25.37 29.52
CA ILE A 103 30.90 -25.13 30.62
C ILE A 103 31.47 -26.45 31.17
N TYR A 104 30.62 -27.48 31.32
CA TYR A 104 31.01 -28.73 31.98
C TYR A 104 31.51 -29.81 31.03
N SER A 105 31.25 -29.71 29.72
CA SER A 105 31.71 -30.67 28.70
C SER A 105 33.21 -30.98 28.74
N PRO A 106 34.12 -30.01 28.95
CA PRO A 106 35.57 -30.28 29.02
C PRO A 106 36.00 -31.19 30.19
N TYR A 107 35.18 -31.26 31.25
CA TYR A 107 35.48 -32.03 32.47
C TYR A 107 34.92 -33.47 32.43
N GLY A 108 34.18 -33.84 31.38
CA GLY A 108 33.58 -35.16 31.22
C GLY A 108 32.34 -35.41 32.10
N ASP A 109 31.81 -36.64 32.03
CA ASP A 109 30.60 -37.04 32.78
C ASP A 109 30.99 -37.60 34.15
N PHE A 110 31.01 -36.78 35.19
CA PHE A 110 31.28 -37.17 36.56
C PHE A 110 30.07 -36.99 37.48
N ASP A 111 30.07 -37.68 38.64
CA ASP A 111 29.02 -37.53 39.64
C ASP A 111 29.33 -36.35 40.55
N PRO A 112 28.53 -35.24 40.50
CA PRO A 112 28.79 -34.05 41.32
C PRO A 112 28.70 -34.33 42.83
N GLN A 113 27.86 -35.29 43.24
CA GLN A 113 27.70 -35.67 44.65
C GLN A 113 28.91 -36.46 45.15
N LEU A 114 29.43 -37.36 44.32
CA LEU A 114 30.64 -38.10 44.62
C LEU A 114 31.87 -37.20 44.67
N ALA A 115 31.98 -36.28 43.68
CA ALA A 115 33.06 -35.29 43.64
C ALA A 115 33.08 -34.40 44.90
N ARG A 116 31.91 -33.95 45.36
CA ARG A 116 31.77 -33.18 46.59
C ARG A 116 32.22 -33.98 47.82
N LYS A 117 31.78 -35.24 47.94
CA LYS A 117 32.18 -36.12 49.05
C LYS A 117 33.69 -36.43 49.08
N LEU A 118 34.35 -36.52 47.93
CA LEU A 118 35.78 -36.73 47.82
C LEU A 118 36.58 -35.47 48.23
N LEU A 119 36.12 -34.28 47.81
CA LEU A 119 36.68 -33.01 48.25
C LEU A 119 36.56 -32.81 49.77
N ASP A 120 35.40 -33.15 50.36
CA ASP A 120 35.15 -33.06 51.81
C ASP A 120 36.02 -34.02 52.59
N LYS A 121 36.49 -35.13 51.98
CA LYS A 121 37.44 -36.08 52.56
C LYS A 121 38.95 -35.73 52.36
N GLY A 122 39.20 -34.56 51.74
CA GLY A 122 40.57 -34.08 51.53
C GLY A 122 41.32 -34.73 50.35
N VAL A 123 40.61 -35.38 49.43
CA VAL A 123 41.25 -35.95 48.24
C VAL A 123 41.53 -34.80 47.25
N ASP A 124 42.76 -34.66 46.81
CA ASP A 124 43.21 -33.60 45.89
C ASP A 124 42.86 -33.92 44.47
N ILE A 125 41.68 -33.46 44.08
CA ILE A 125 41.09 -33.56 42.71
C ILE A 125 40.67 -32.19 42.18
N ALA A 126 41.03 -31.12 42.90
CA ALA A 126 40.57 -29.76 42.58
C ALA A 126 40.98 -29.31 41.17
N ASP A 127 42.17 -29.64 40.71
CA ASP A 127 42.69 -29.26 39.37
C ASP A 127 41.96 -29.93 38.19
N ARG A 128 41.24 -31.01 38.47
CA ARG A 128 40.48 -31.78 37.43
C ARG A 128 38.99 -31.48 37.44
N LEU A 129 38.53 -30.62 38.32
CA LEU A 129 37.13 -30.27 38.49
C LEU A 129 36.87 -28.79 38.14
N PRO A 130 35.66 -28.45 37.67
CA PRO A 130 35.32 -27.04 37.47
C PRO A 130 35.26 -26.28 38.80
N ALA A 131 35.58 -24.99 38.78
CA ALA A 131 35.57 -24.14 39.98
C ALA A 131 34.20 -24.15 40.73
N LYS A 132 33.10 -24.41 40.01
CA LYS A 132 31.76 -24.61 40.56
C LYS A 132 31.22 -25.94 40.07
N LEU A 133 30.91 -26.86 41.01
CA LEU A 133 30.35 -28.18 40.68
C LEU A 133 28.94 -28.04 40.11
N PRO A 134 28.60 -28.80 39.05
CA PRO A 134 27.26 -28.83 38.51
C PRO A 134 26.26 -29.45 39.50
N GLN A 135 24.95 -29.16 39.30
CA GLN A 135 23.89 -29.73 40.12
C GLN A 135 23.58 -31.19 39.75
N MET A 136 23.83 -31.57 38.48
CA MET A 136 23.58 -32.93 37.97
C MET A 136 24.69 -33.35 37.00
N ARG A 137 24.77 -34.67 36.70
CA ARG A 137 25.72 -35.23 35.73
C ARG A 137 25.50 -34.66 34.34
N LEU A 138 26.57 -34.58 33.54
CA LEU A 138 26.52 -34.10 32.15
C LEU A 138 25.53 -34.89 31.29
N SER A 139 25.56 -36.22 31.41
CA SER A 139 24.62 -37.13 30.72
C SER A 139 23.14 -36.82 31.02
N LYS A 140 22.84 -36.51 32.29
CA LYS A 140 21.47 -36.10 32.69
C LYS A 140 21.08 -34.70 32.17
N MET A 141 22.04 -33.79 32.05
CA MET A 141 21.80 -32.47 31.42
C MET A 141 21.47 -32.62 29.94
N GLN A 142 22.20 -33.47 29.22
CA GLN A 142 21.96 -33.78 27.82
C GLN A 142 20.60 -34.46 27.60
N GLU A 143 20.25 -35.42 28.46
CA GLU A 143 18.92 -36.05 28.41
C GLU A 143 17.81 -35.04 28.69
N LYS A 144 18.01 -34.14 29.66
CA LYS A 144 17.05 -33.07 29.97
C LYS A 144 16.91 -32.10 28.79
N LEU A 145 18.04 -31.73 28.15
CA LEU A 145 18.05 -30.89 26.96
C LEU A 145 17.23 -31.51 25.83
N SER A 146 17.46 -32.80 25.54
CA SER A 146 16.69 -33.52 24.50
C SER A 146 15.18 -33.57 24.80
N ARG A 147 14.78 -33.72 26.07
CA ARG A 147 13.37 -33.67 26.48
C ARG A 147 12.78 -32.27 26.29
N VAL A 148 13.51 -31.20 26.61
CA VAL A 148 13.08 -29.82 26.40
C VAL A 148 12.95 -29.51 24.91
N GLU A 149 13.90 -29.95 24.08
CA GLU A 149 13.84 -29.79 22.63
C GLU A 149 12.64 -30.50 22.01
N ASN A 150 12.38 -31.74 22.41
CA ASN A 150 11.21 -32.47 21.96
C ASN A 150 9.90 -31.76 22.33
N ARG A 151 9.83 -31.18 23.52
CA ARG A 151 8.65 -30.44 23.97
C ARG A 151 8.46 -29.14 23.18
N ILE A 152 9.53 -28.41 22.88
CA ILE A 152 9.50 -27.23 22.00
C ILE A 152 8.99 -27.61 20.60
N ASN A 153 9.47 -28.74 20.05
CA ASN A 153 9.03 -29.23 18.74
C ASN A 153 7.54 -29.61 18.73
N ILE A 154 7.03 -30.22 19.81
CA ILE A 154 5.61 -30.53 19.97
C ILE A 154 4.78 -29.22 20.04
N ASP A 155 5.22 -28.23 20.77
CA ASP A 155 4.51 -26.95 20.89
C ASP A 155 4.55 -26.15 19.56
N ASP A 156 5.69 -26.18 18.85
CA ASP A 156 5.78 -25.65 17.48
C ASP A 156 4.82 -26.36 16.51
N ALA A 157 4.68 -27.68 16.60
CA ALA A 157 3.74 -28.45 15.80
C ALA A 157 2.28 -28.14 16.14
N LYS A 158 1.95 -27.97 17.44
CA LYS A 158 0.60 -27.52 17.86
C LYS A 158 0.26 -26.15 17.30
N LEU A 159 1.20 -25.20 17.33
CA LEU A 159 1.03 -23.89 16.72
C LEU A 159 0.81 -24.01 15.20
N ALA A 160 1.56 -24.86 14.52
CA ALA A 160 1.46 -25.06 13.07
C ALA A 160 0.12 -25.64 12.60
N ILE A 161 -0.56 -26.45 13.43
CA ILE A 161 -1.87 -27.06 13.14
C ILE A 161 -3.04 -26.29 13.74
N SER A 162 -2.79 -25.18 14.47
CA SER A 162 -3.85 -24.35 15.07
C SER A 162 -4.87 -23.89 14.03
N ASP A 163 -6.13 -23.74 14.43
CA ASP A 163 -7.20 -23.32 13.53
C ASP A 163 -7.12 -21.80 13.26
N GLU A 164 -6.20 -21.44 12.37
CA GLU A 164 -6.05 -20.06 11.89
C GLU A 164 -7.37 -19.50 11.35
N ALA A 165 -8.17 -20.34 10.69
CA ALA A 165 -9.43 -19.91 10.11
C ALA A 165 -10.45 -19.51 11.19
N ALA A 166 -10.48 -20.19 12.34
CA ALA A 166 -11.35 -19.82 13.47
C ALA A 166 -10.92 -18.47 14.06
N ILE A 167 -9.62 -18.26 14.28
CA ILE A 167 -9.07 -17.03 14.82
C ILE A 167 -9.29 -15.85 13.84
N ILE A 168 -9.04 -16.06 12.54
CA ILE A 168 -9.29 -15.03 11.51
C ILE A 168 -10.78 -14.69 11.42
N ARG A 169 -11.70 -15.63 11.60
CA ARG A 169 -13.15 -15.36 11.63
C ARG A 169 -13.57 -14.51 12.84
N ALA A 170 -12.87 -14.61 13.95
CA ALA A 170 -13.14 -13.78 15.14
C ALA A 170 -12.72 -12.31 14.97
N PHE A 171 -11.75 -12.03 14.08
CA PHE A 171 -11.20 -10.68 13.87
C PHE A 171 -12.25 -9.61 13.49
N PRO A 172 -13.16 -9.85 12.54
CA PRO A 172 -14.22 -8.88 12.22
C PRO A 172 -15.12 -8.58 13.42
N GLN A 173 -15.42 -9.59 14.24
CA GLN A 173 -16.24 -9.44 15.44
C GLN A 173 -15.53 -8.60 16.51
N LEU A 174 -14.22 -8.79 16.71
CA LEU A 174 -13.41 -7.97 17.61
C LEU A 174 -13.32 -6.52 17.15
N LYS A 175 -13.11 -6.27 15.85
CA LYS A 175 -13.16 -4.91 15.28
C LYS A 175 -14.52 -4.25 15.48
N ASP A 176 -15.58 -5.02 15.33
CA ASP A 176 -16.94 -4.55 15.55
C ASP A 176 -17.22 -4.22 17.01
N LYS A 177 -16.76 -5.05 17.94
CA LYS A 177 -16.84 -4.77 19.39
C LYS A 177 -16.06 -3.51 19.74
N LEU A 178 -14.83 -3.38 19.20
CA LEU A 178 -13.99 -2.20 19.43
C LEU A 178 -14.65 -0.92 18.92
N ALA A 179 -15.17 -0.94 17.69
CA ALA A 179 -15.86 0.23 17.12
C ALA A 179 -17.13 0.60 17.92
N PHE A 180 -17.85 -0.40 18.42
CA PHE A 180 -19.04 -0.16 19.24
C PHE A 180 -18.69 0.38 20.64
N ALA A 181 -17.69 -0.20 21.31
CA ALA A 181 -17.19 0.28 22.60
C ALA A 181 -16.68 1.72 22.51
N ALA A 182 -15.90 2.03 21.44
CA ALA A 182 -15.44 3.39 21.20
C ALA A 182 -16.59 4.37 20.92
N ALA A 183 -17.59 3.99 20.13
CA ALA A 183 -18.77 4.82 19.89
C ALA A 183 -19.60 5.06 21.16
N LYS A 184 -19.71 4.05 22.02
CA LYS A 184 -20.40 4.14 23.31
C LYS A 184 -19.68 5.10 24.26
N GLU A 185 -18.37 5.11 24.28
CA GLU A 185 -17.57 6.02 25.09
C GLU A 185 -17.69 7.48 24.60
N LEU A 186 -17.64 7.69 23.28
CA LEU A 186 -17.79 9.01 22.65
C LEU A 186 -19.17 9.63 22.85
N MET A 187 -20.17 8.83 23.17
CA MET A 187 -21.50 9.31 23.48
C MET A 187 -21.54 9.79 24.92
N GLU A 188 -21.31 11.08 25.11
CA GLU A 188 -21.26 11.73 26.41
C GLU A 188 -22.65 11.77 27.08
N GLU A 189 -22.70 11.46 28.36
CA GLU A 189 -23.94 11.49 29.15
C GLU A 189 -24.04 12.78 29.98
N HIS A 190 -25.10 13.52 29.76
CA HIS A 190 -25.44 14.74 30.50
C HIS A 190 -26.77 14.56 31.22
N GLY A 191 -26.74 13.93 32.39
CA GLY A 191 -27.93 13.61 33.16
C GLY A 191 -28.83 12.58 32.47
N ALA A 192 -30.04 12.98 32.06
CA ALA A 192 -31.04 12.10 31.43
C ALA A 192 -30.81 11.92 29.91
N VAL A 193 -29.89 12.67 29.32
CA VAL A 193 -29.64 12.64 27.86
C VAL A 193 -28.22 12.22 27.56
N ALA A 194 -28.03 11.60 26.39
CA ALA A 194 -26.72 11.25 25.83
C ALA A 194 -26.56 11.89 24.46
N ALA A 195 -25.38 12.47 24.20
CA ALA A 195 -25.08 13.19 22.98
C ALA A 195 -23.87 12.59 22.25
N VAL A 196 -23.92 12.58 20.93
CA VAL A 196 -22.79 12.18 20.09
C VAL A 196 -22.71 13.07 18.86
N SER A 197 -21.48 13.47 18.50
CA SER A 197 -21.19 14.25 17.31
C SER A 197 -20.55 13.38 16.23
N GLY A 198 -20.78 13.76 14.97
CA GLY A 198 -20.22 13.02 13.83
C GLY A 198 -20.45 13.71 12.49
N TRP A 199 -20.18 13.01 11.41
CA TRP A 199 -20.32 13.52 10.04
C TRP A 199 -21.25 12.66 9.22
N VAL A 200 -22.10 13.31 8.41
CA VAL A 200 -23.08 12.64 7.54
C VAL A 200 -23.01 13.20 6.14
N PRO A 201 -22.95 12.37 5.11
CA PRO A 201 -23.07 12.83 3.72
C PRO A 201 -24.43 13.50 3.49
N SER A 202 -24.48 14.67 2.83
CA SER A 202 -25.73 15.40 2.55
C SER A 202 -26.84 14.53 1.95
N PRO A 203 -26.56 13.60 1.01
CA PRO A 203 -27.59 12.71 0.46
C PRO A 203 -28.20 11.74 1.49
N ALA A 204 -27.49 11.45 2.59
CA ALA A 204 -27.98 10.56 3.64
C ALA A 204 -28.75 11.30 4.77
N ALA A 205 -28.68 12.63 4.81
CA ALA A 205 -29.31 13.46 5.83
C ALA A 205 -30.83 13.24 5.94
N GLY A 206 -31.52 13.07 4.80
CA GLY A 206 -32.96 12.81 4.76
C GLY A 206 -33.36 11.51 5.44
N LYS A 207 -32.58 10.44 5.23
CA LYS A 207 -32.80 9.14 5.90
C LYS A 207 -32.57 9.24 7.40
N LEU A 208 -31.51 9.95 7.80
CA LEU A 208 -31.22 10.14 9.22
C LEU A 208 -32.29 10.95 9.94
N ARG A 209 -32.86 12.01 9.30
CA ARG A 209 -33.98 12.77 9.86
C ARG A 209 -35.22 11.90 10.07
N GLY A 210 -35.54 11.02 9.09
CA GLY A 210 -36.65 10.09 9.22
C GLY A 210 -36.51 9.13 10.39
N GLU A 211 -35.32 8.54 10.55
CA GLU A 211 -35.00 7.63 11.67
C GLU A 211 -34.98 8.35 13.01
N ALA A 212 -34.48 9.58 13.07
CA ALA A 212 -34.46 10.39 14.28
C ALA A 212 -35.88 10.71 14.75
N ALA A 213 -36.77 11.11 13.83
CA ALA A 213 -38.18 11.36 14.13
C ALA A 213 -38.91 10.10 14.63
N ALA A 214 -38.64 8.95 14.01
CA ALA A 214 -39.23 7.67 14.41
C ALA A 214 -38.78 7.18 15.78
N ASN A 215 -37.57 7.59 16.24
CA ASN A 215 -37.01 7.15 17.52
C ASN A 215 -36.99 8.23 18.59
N GLY A 216 -37.55 9.41 18.32
CA GLY A 216 -37.59 10.51 19.31
C GLY A 216 -36.21 11.13 19.58
N TRP A 217 -35.26 11.05 18.64
CA TRP A 217 -33.95 11.66 18.82
C TRP A 217 -33.97 13.14 18.42
N GLY A 218 -33.29 13.98 19.18
CA GLY A 218 -32.95 15.33 18.79
C GLY A 218 -31.74 15.30 17.83
N ILE A 219 -31.86 15.94 16.66
CA ILE A 219 -30.73 16.06 15.74
C ILE A 219 -30.56 17.49 15.28
N LEU A 220 -29.29 17.94 15.23
CA LEU A 220 -28.87 19.17 14.60
C LEU A 220 -27.93 18.82 13.45
N LEU A 221 -28.24 19.30 12.25
CA LEU A 221 -27.40 19.15 11.08
C LEU A 221 -26.99 20.53 10.60
N ARG A 222 -25.67 20.81 10.61
CA ARG A 222 -25.10 22.09 10.16
C ARG A 222 -24.03 21.85 9.10
N GLU A 223 -23.74 22.90 8.33
CA GLU A 223 -22.56 22.87 7.45
C GLU A 223 -21.28 22.93 8.27
N PRO A 224 -20.15 22.38 7.74
CA PRO A 224 -18.86 22.49 8.41
C PRO A 224 -18.49 23.93 8.68
N ALA A 225 -18.03 24.26 9.88
CA ALA A 225 -17.52 25.58 10.22
C ALA A 225 -16.09 25.77 9.69
N ASP A 226 -15.68 27.04 9.54
CA ASP A 226 -14.32 27.37 9.15
C ASP A 226 -13.33 26.80 10.19
N GLY A 227 -12.38 25.98 9.70
CA GLY A 227 -11.40 25.29 10.55
C GLY A 227 -11.76 23.85 10.92
N GLU A 228 -12.98 23.39 10.69
CA GLU A 228 -13.33 21.98 10.82
C GLU A 228 -12.84 21.18 9.61
N ALA A 229 -12.29 20.00 9.85
CA ALA A 229 -11.82 19.10 8.80
C ALA A 229 -12.77 17.89 8.67
N PRO A 230 -13.83 17.94 7.85
CA PRO A 230 -14.73 16.81 7.66
C PRO A 230 -14.06 15.66 6.90
N PRO A 231 -14.52 14.41 7.10
CA PRO A 231 -14.03 13.27 6.33
C PRO A 231 -14.39 13.39 4.87
N THR A 232 -13.50 12.93 3.99
CA THR A 232 -13.72 13.02 2.55
C THR A 232 -14.37 11.74 2.02
N LEU A 233 -15.54 11.88 1.41
CA LEU A 233 -16.20 10.83 0.63
C LEU A 233 -16.09 11.17 -0.87
N VAL A 234 -15.21 10.45 -1.56
CA VAL A 234 -15.07 10.59 -3.01
C VAL A 234 -16.03 9.64 -3.71
N GLU A 235 -16.90 10.17 -4.57
CA GLU A 235 -17.77 9.38 -5.43
C GLU A 235 -17.47 9.67 -6.91
N PRO A 236 -16.50 8.93 -7.52
CA PRO A 236 -16.19 9.08 -8.94
C PRO A 236 -17.35 8.59 -9.83
N PRO A 237 -17.39 9.00 -11.10
CA PRO A 237 -18.29 8.43 -12.09
C PRO A 237 -18.19 6.90 -12.12
N LYS A 238 -19.27 6.21 -12.47
CA LYS A 238 -19.39 4.73 -12.35
C LYS A 238 -18.21 3.97 -12.97
N MET A 239 -17.67 4.45 -14.08
CA MET A 239 -16.53 3.85 -14.78
C MET A 239 -15.23 3.96 -13.99
N PHE A 240 -15.02 5.03 -13.22
CA PHE A 240 -13.79 5.34 -12.47
C PHE A 240 -13.88 4.97 -10.98
N ARG A 241 -15.02 4.43 -10.52
CA ARG A 241 -15.18 3.99 -9.12
C ARG A 241 -14.09 3.04 -8.62
N PRO A 242 -13.52 2.15 -9.44
CA PRO A 242 -12.46 1.24 -8.99
C PRO A 242 -11.22 1.94 -8.43
N VAL A 243 -10.94 3.21 -8.82
CA VAL A 243 -9.81 3.98 -8.31
C VAL A 243 -9.83 4.16 -6.78
N LYS A 244 -11.03 4.09 -6.17
CA LYS A 244 -11.16 4.12 -4.69
C LYS A 244 -10.35 3.01 -4.02
N ALA A 245 -10.31 1.81 -4.62
CA ALA A 245 -9.51 0.72 -4.08
C ALA A 245 -8.01 1.04 -4.11
N LEU A 246 -7.55 1.79 -5.12
CA LEU A 246 -6.17 2.25 -5.18
C LEU A 246 -5.86 3.30 -4.10
N PHE A 247 -6.74 4.30 -3.93
CA PHE A 247 -6.59 5.32 -2.88
C PHE A 247 -6.60 4.69 -1.48
N GLU A 248 -7.52 3.75 -1.23
CA GLU A 248 -7.55 2.97 0.01
C GLU A 248 -6.28 2.12 0.21
N GLY A 249 -5.78 1.49 -0.85
CA GLY A 249 -4.55 0.69 -0.84
C GLY A 249 -3.28 1.50 -0.62
N LEU A 250 -3.23 2.73 -1.13
CA LEU A 250 -2.14 3.68 -0.93
C LEU A 250 -2.26 4.46 0.40
N GLY A 251 -3.41 4.38 1.07
CA GLY A 251 -3.67 5.13 2.29
C GLY A 251 -3.79 6.65 2.09
N ILE A 252 -4.14 7.10 0.87
CA ILE A 252 -4.27 8.52 0.52
C ILE A 252 -5.74 8.91 0.39
N ALA A 253 -6.08 10.12 0.82
CA ALA A 253 -7.38 10.73 0.59
C ALA A 253 -7.21 12.22 0.30
N PRO A 254 -7.89 12.76 -0.72
CA PRO A 254 -7.87 14.19 -0.96
C PRO A 254 -8.52 14.94 0.21
N GLY A 255 -8.12 16.17 0.44
CA GLY A 255 -8.77 17.04 1.41
C GLY A 255 -10.22 17.33 1.02
N TYR A 256 -11.05 17.66 2.00
CA TYR A 256 -12.49 17.91 1.77
C TYR A 256 -12.77 19.04 0.77
N THR A 257 -11.96 20.09 0.80
CA THR A 257 -12.06 21.26 -0.11
C THR A 257 -11.33 21.07 -1.44
N GLU A 258 -10.62 19.96 -1.61
CA GLU A 258 -9.84 19.67 -2.81
C GLU A 258 -10.72 19.15 -3.96
N ALA A 259 -10.16 19.09 -5.16
CA ALA A 259 -10.88 18.55 -6.32
C ALA A 259 -10.80 17.02 -6.38
N ASP A 260 -11.87 16.40 -6.91
CA ASP A 260 -11.86 14.97 -7.22
C ASP A 260 -11.03 14.68 -8.49
N VAL A 261 -9.83 14.17 -8.32
CA VAL A 261 -8.89 13.84 -9.41
C VAL A 261 -8.96 12.38 -9.85
N SER A 262 -10.00 11.65 -9.48
CA SER A 262 -10.15 10.21 -9.77
C SER A 262 -10.04 9.89 -11.26
N VAL A 263 -10.58 10.73 -12.14
CA VAL A 263 -10.57 10.52 -13.59
C VAL A 263 -9.17 10.66 -14.19
N PRO A 264 -8.48 11.81 -14.09
CA PRO A 264 -7.14 11.95 -14.63
C PRO A 264 -6.15 11.00 -13.97
N PHE A 265 -6.29 10.78 -12.65
CA PHE A 265 -5.46 9.83 -11.93
C PHE A 265 -5.54 8.43 -12.57
N MET A 266 -6.72 7.89 -12.78
CA MET A 266 -6.87 6.56 -13.36
C MET A 266 -6.35 6.49 -14.81
N CYS A 267 -6.61 7.51 -15.63
CA CYS A 267 -6.17 7.55 -17.03
C CYS A 267 -4.64 7.57 -17.13
N TYR A 268 -4.00 8.53 -16.47
CA TYR A 268 -2.54 8.67 -16.52
C TYR A 268 -1.82 7.54 -15.77
N PHE A 269 -2.37 7.09 -14.64
CA PHE A 269 -1.79 5.96 -13.92
C PHE A 269 -1.82 4.68 -14.78
N SER A 270 -2.88 4.42 -15.54
CA SER A 270 -2.96 3.28 -16.46
C SER A 270 -1.90 3.37 -17.57
N LEU A 271 -1.68 4.57 -18.09
CA LEU A 271 -0.65 4.83 -19.09
C LEU A 271 0.76 4.64 -18.50
N PHE A 272 1.02 5.22 -17.33
CA PHE A 272 2.32 5.07 -16.65
C PHE A 272 2.61 3.63 -16.27
N PHE A 273 1.59 2.90 -15.80
CA PHE A 273 1.68 1.46 -15.54
C PHE A 273 2.14 0.70 -16.78
N ALA A 274 1.48 0.95 -17.92
CA ALA A 274 1.80 0.30 -19.18
C ALA A 274 3.23 0.61 -19.66
N MET A 275 3.65 1.88 -19.57
CA MET A 275 4.99 2.32 -19.99
C MET A 275 6.10 1.80 -19.07
N LEU A 276 5.87 1.73 -17.76
CA LEU A 276 6.85 1.23 -16.78
C LEU A 276 7.04 -0.28 -16.84
N VAL A 277 5.97 -1.05 -17.07
CA VAL A 277 6.07 -2.50 -17.35
C VAL A 277 6.79 -2.73 -18.68
N GLY A 278 6.47 -1.91 -19.68
CA GLY A 278 7.16 -1.82 -20.97
C GLY A 278 6.98 -3.02 -21.92
N ASP A 279 6.38 -4.13 -21.46
CA ASP A 279 6.34 -5.40 -22.19
C ASP A 279 4.94 -6.01 -22.25
N GLY A 280 4.44 -6.29 -23.46
CA GLY A 280 3.11 -6.82 -23.71
C GLY A 280 2.89 -8.24 -23.20
N ALA A 281 3.93 -9.05 -23.13
CA ALA A 281 3.82 -10.42 -22.63
C ALA A 281 3.56 -10.45 -21.11
N TYR A 282 4.20 -9.57 -20.35
CA TYR A 282 3.87 -9.40 -18.93
C TYR A 282 2.44 -8.88 -18.75
N GLY A 283 2.02 -7.94 -19.63
CA GLY A 283 0.62 -7.49 -19.68
C GLY A 283 -0.36 -8.63 -19.91
N ALA A 284 -0.04 -9.55 -20.83
CA ALA A 284 -0.86 -10.72 -21.13
C ALA A 284 -0.92 -11.71 -19.95
N ILE A 285 0.19 -11.92 -19.22
CA ILE A 285 0.24 -12.74 -18.00
C ILE A 285 -0.67 -12.12 -16.92
N PHE A 286 -0.54 -10.81 -16.68
CA PHE A 286 -1.40 -10.11 -15.72
C PHE A 286 -2.88 -10.17 -16.13
N LEU A 287 -3.18 -10.04 -17.42
CA LEU A 287 -4.54 -10.13 -17.93
C LEU A 287 -5.10 -11.54 -17.72
N ALA A 288 -4.34 -12.60 -18.04
CA ALA A 288 -4.73 -13.98 -17.81
C ALA A 288 -4.99 -14.26 -16.33
N ALA A 289 -4.08 -13.83 -15.44
CA ALA A 289 -4.25 -13.94 -14.00
C ALA A 289 -5.51 -13.21 -13.50
N THR A 290 -5.77 -12.03 -14.04
CA THR A 290 -6.97 -11.24 -13.71
C THR A 290 -8.25 -11.91 -14.19
N LEU A 291 -8.25 -12.52 -15.39
CA LEU A 291 -9.39 -13.29 -15.92
C LEU A 291 -9.68 -14.54 -15.07
N LEU A 292 -8.64 -15.22 -14.60
CA LEU A 292 -8.78 -16.32 -13.63
C LEU A 292 -9.36 -15.82 -12.29
N GLY A 293 -8.91 -14.65 -11.83
CA GLY A 293 -9.50 -13.96 -10.68
C GLY A 293 -10.98 -13.65 -10.87
N TRP A 294 -11.39 -13.18 -12.05
CA TRP A 294 -12.79 -12.96 -12.40
C TRP A 294 -13.61 -14.24 -12.39
N ARG A 295 -13.05 -15.35 -12.91
CA ARG A 295 -13.72 -16.67 -12.86
C ARG A 295 -13.96 -17.10 -11.41
N LYS A 296 -12.96 -16.96 -10.53
CA LYS A 296 -13.09 -17.26 -9.10
C LYS A 296 -14.09 -16.34 -8.39
N TYR A 297 -14.08 -15.04 -8.73
CA TYR A 297 -15.03 -14.07 -8.18
C TYR A 297 -16.47 -14.36 -8.59
N ARG A 298 -16.70 -14.77 -9.86
CA ARG A 298 -18.05 -15.15 -10.34
C ARG A 298 -18.58 -16.39 -9.62
N ALA A 299 -17.72 -17.33 -9.26
CA ALA A 299 -18.11 -18.51 -8.49
C ALA A 299 -18.48 -18.17 -7.03
N ASN A 300 -17.84 -17.15 -6.42
CA ASN A 300 -18.07 -16.72 -5.05
C ASN A 300 -18.11 -15.17 -4.97
N PRO A 301 -19.23 -14.52 -5.35
CA PRO A 301 -19.34 -13.08 -5.31
C PRO A 301 -19.50 -12.58 -3.88
N GLY A 302 -18.42 -12.19 -3.23
CA GLY A 302 -18.46 -11.83 -1.80
C GLY A 302 -17.95 -10.43 -1.45
N ASN A 303 -17.02 -9.85 -2.22
CA ASN A 303 -16.32 -8.64 -1.79
C ASN A 303 -16.30 -7.55 -2.87
N ALA A 304 -16.94 -6.40 -2.59
CA ALA A 304 -16.95 -5.24 -3.48
C ALA A 304 -15.53 -4.68 -3.73
N LEU A 305 -14.65 -4.74 -2.71
CA LEU A 305 -13.27 -4.32 -2.84
C LEU A 305 -12.50 -5.21 -3.83
N MET A 306 -12.67 -6.54 -3.74
CA MET A 306 -12.08 -7.49 -4.69
C MET A 306 -12.53 -7.19 -6.13
N LYS A 307 -13.83 -6.90 -6.32
CA LYS A 307 -14.36 -6.50 -7.63
C LYS A 307 -13.64 -5.27 -8.17
N SER A 308 -13.46 -4.25 -7.34
CA SER A 308 -12.78 -3.00 -7.73
C SER A 308 -11.33 -3.25 -8.13
N TRP A 309 -10.60 -4.06 -7.36
CA TRP A 309 -9.23 -4.48 -7.72
C TRP A 309 -9.16 -5.25 -9.02
N LEU A 310 -10.09 -6.20 -9.26
CA LEU A 310 -10.14 -6.96 -10.52
C LEU A 310 -10.42 -6.04 -11.73
N VAL A 311 -11.32 -5.06 -11.59
CA VAL A 311 -11.57 -4.08 -12.66
C VAL A 311 -10.31 -3.27 -12.94
N MET A 312 -9.63 -2.76 -11.92
CA MET A 312 -8.39 -1.99 -12.09
C MET A 312 -7.30 -2.80 -12.75
N LEU A 313 -7.05 -4.02 -12.24
CA LEU A 313 -6.04 -4.90 -12.83
C LEU A 313 -6.39 -5.25 -14.29
N THR A 314 -7.67 -5.40 -14.64
CA THR A 314 -8.09 -5.59 -16.03
C THR A 314 -7.70 -4.38 -16.89
N VAL A 315 -7.96 -3.15 -16.41
CA VAL A 315 -7.62 -1.92 -17.14
C VAL A 315 -6.12 -1.79 -17.31
N PHE A 316 -5.34 -1.99 -16.24
CA PHE A 316 -3.88 -1.87 -16.28
C PHE A 316 -3.24 -2.93 -17.18
N SER A 317 -3.67 -4.19 -17.04
CA SER A 317 -3.18 -5.29 -17.88
C SER A 317 -3.50 -5.07 -19.36
N SER A 318 -4.73 -4.61 -19.66
CA SER A 318 -5.14 -4.31 -21.03
C SER A 318 -4.34 -3.15 -21.62
N ALA A 319 -4.10 -2.08 -20.83
CA ALA A 319 -3.26 -0.96 -21.23
C ALA A 319 -1.82 -1.42 -21.53
N THR A 320 -1.28 -2.34 -20.71
CA THR A 320 0.08 -2.90 -20.92
C THR A 320 0.15 -3.76 -22.18
N VAL A 321 -0.88 -4.58 -22.47
CA VAL A 321 -0.95 -5.34 -23.71
C VAL A 321 -1.00 -4.40 -24.94
N VAL A 322 -1.82 -3.34 -24.87
CA VAL A 322 -1.89 -2.33 -25.94
C VAL A 322 -0.52 -1.65 -26.12
N TRP A 323 0.14 -1.27 -25.02
CA TRP A 323 1.48 -0.69 -25.07
C TRP A 323 2.49 -1.63 -25.71
N GLY A 324 2.50 -2.92 -25.32
CA GLY A 324 3.38 -3.93 -25.90
C GLY A 324 3.15 -4.16 -27.40
N LEU A 325 1.90 -4.00 -27.88
CA LEU A 325 1.59 -4.00 -29.31
C LEU A 325 2.15 -2.76 -30.02
N LEU A 326 2.02 -1.58 -29.40
CA LEU A 326 2.51 -0.32 -29.97
C LEU A 326 4.03 -0.23 -29.99
N SER A 327 4.72 -0.76 -28.98
CA SER A 327 6.18 -0.78 -28.84
C SER A 327 6.83 -2.02 -29.43
N ASN A 328 6.02 -3.05 -29.79
CA ASN A 328 6.46 -4.36 -30.27
C ASN A 328 7.47 -5.05 -29.32
N THR A 329 7.19 -5.03 -28.03
CA THR A 329 8.02 -5.66 -26.99
C THR A 329 7.27 -6.82 -26.34
N TRP A 330 7.81 -8.05 -26.46
CA TRP A 330 7.20 -9.29 -25.97
C TRP A 330 8.28 -10.19 -25.35
N PHE A 331 8.39 -10.22 -24.04
CA PHE A 331 9.50 -10.83 -23.30
C PHE A 331 10.88 -10.37 -23.79
N GLY A 332 11.01 -9.06 -24.11
CA GLY A 332 12.24 -8.52 -24.69
C GLY A 332 12.52 -8.94 -26.14
N ALA A 333 11.59 -9.61 -26.81
CA ALA A 333 11.69 -9.96 -28.23
C ALA A 333 10.71 -9.13 -29.07
N GLN A 334 10.95 -9.04 -30.38
CA GLN A 334 10.09 -8.35 -31.34
C GLN A 334 9.29 -9.35 -32.17
N ILE A 335 8.01 -9.06 -32.38
CA ILE A 335 7.14 -9.89 -33.24
C ILE A 335 7.23 -9.38 -34.69
N PRO A 336 7.57 -10.23 -35.67
CA PRO A 336 7.81 -9.78 -37.04
C PRO A 336 6.61 -9.11 -37.73
N TRP A 337 5.38 -9.56 -37.45
CA TRP A 337 4.18 -9.02 -38.11
C TRP A 337 3.81 -7.60 -37.64
N CYS A 338 4.21 -7.19 -36.43
CA CYS A 338 4.02 -5.82 -35.94
C CYS A 338 5.13 -4.87 -36.38
N ALA A 339 6.27 -5.37 -36.86
CA ALA A 339 7.45 -4.56 -37.17
C ALA A 339 7.20 -3.49 -38.24
N SER A 340 6.24 -3.71 -39.16
CA SER A 340 5.85 -2.78 -40.22
C SER A 340 4.91 -1.66 -39.77
N TRP A 341 4.41 -1.67 -38.52
CA TRP A 341 3.47 -0.65 -38.05
C TRP A 341 4.16 0.70 -37.88
N PRO A 342 3.55 1.81 -38.33
CA PRO A 342 4.15 3.14 -38.22
C PRO A 342 4.53 3.54 -36.79
N THR A 343 3.72 3.14 -35.80
CA THR A 343 3.98 3.41 -34.38
C THR A 343 5.21 2.66 -33.88
N VAL A 344 5.38 1.40 -34.29
CA VAL A 344 6.54 0.59 -33.93
C VAL A 344 7.80 1.17 -34.55
N GLN A 345 7.76 1.52 -35.83
CA GLN A 345 8.90 2.13 -36.55
C GLN A 345 9.28 3.48 -35.90
N TRP A 346 8.30 4.28 -35.49
CA TRP A 346 8.56 5.56 -34.84
C TRP A 346 9.19 5.38 -33.46
N LEU A 347 8.74 4.39 -32.68
CA LEU A 347 9.28 4.10 -31.34
C LEU A 347 10.62 3.35 -31.40
N ALA A 348 10.92 2.63 -32.48
CA ALA A 348 12.17 1.87 -32.67
C ALA A 348 13.38 2.75 -33.05
N ASP A 349 13.30 4.07 -32.88
CA ASP A 349 14.41 5.00 -33.10
C ASP A 349 15.63 4.61 -32.26
N PRO A 350 16.79 4.33 -32.89
CA PRO A 350 18.02 3.92 -32.19
C PRO A 350 18.54 4.96 -31.20
N SER A 351 18.23 6.24 -31.42
CA SER A 351 18.58 7.35 -30.51
C SER A 351 17.67 7.47 -29.31
N TYR A 352 16.57 6.72 -29.26
CA TYR A 352 15.50 6.82 -28.27
C TYR A 352 14.83 8.21 -28.15
N ASN A 353 15.12 9.13 -29.08
CA ASN A 353 14.59 10.49 -29.05
C ASN A 353 13.06 10.52 -29.11
N ASN A 354 12.47 9.69 -29.95
CA ASN A 354 11.01 9.61 -30.10
C ASN A 354 10.32 9.10 -28.82
N MET A 355 10.93 8.15 -28.12
CA MET A 355 10.41 7.65 -26.85
C MET A 355 10.52 8.71 -25.75
N MET A 356 11.64 9.43 -25.67
CA MET A 356 11.81 10.55 -24.74
C MET A 356 10.83 11.67 -25.05
N LEU A 357 10.65 12.03 -26.34
CA LEU A 357 9.66 13.01 -26.78
C LEU A 357 8.25 12.64 -26.32
N LEU A 358 7.87 11.36 -26.48
CA LEU A 358 6.57 10.85 -26.00
C LEU A 358 6.43 11.02 -24.49
N CYS A 359 7.44 10.66 -23.70
CA CYS A 359 7.42 10.78 -22.25
C CYS A 359 7.26 12.25 -21.79
N PHE A 360 8.02 13.17 -22.40
CA PHE A 360 7.90 14.60 -22.10
C PHE A 360 6.54 15.16 -22.54
N THR A 361 6.01 14.71 -23.69
CA THR A 361 4.67 15.11 -24.17
C THR A 361 3.58 14.66 -23.21
N VAL A 362 3.64 13.40 -22.75
CA VAL A 362 2.72 12.86 -21.75
C VAL A 362 2.85 13.65 -20.44
N GLY A 363 4.07 13.93 -19.99
CA GLY A 363 4.34 14.71 -18.78
C GLY A 363 3.79 16.14 -18.87
N ALA A 364 4.13 16.85 -19.93
CA ALA A 364 3.64 18.21 -20.16
C ALA A 364 2.11 18.26 -20.24
N SER A 365 1.48 17.32 -20.97
CA SER A 365 0.02 17.22 -21.05
C SER A 365 -0.63 16.98 -19.69
N HIS A 366 -0.02 16.14 -18.85
CA HIS A 366 -0.51 15.83 -17.51
C HIS A 366 -0.46 17.06 -16.59
N LEU A 367 0.66 17.76 -16.56
CA LEU A 367 0.83 18.96 -15.73
C LEU A 367 0.00 20.14 -16.26
N MET A 368 -0.06 20.33 -17.58
CA MET A 368 -0.92 21.34 -18.20
C MET A 368 -2.39 21.11 -17.92
N LEU A 369 -2.85 19.84 -17.95
CA LEU A 369 -4.22 19.47 -17.59
C LEU A 369 -4.57 19.94 -16.17
N ALA A 370 -3.65 19.78 -15.20
CA ALA A 370 -3.85 20.25 -13.82
C ALA A 370 -4.09 21.75 -13.75
N ARG A 371 -3.27 22.54 -14.45
CA ARG A 371 -3.36 24.01 -14.48
C ARG A 371 -4.60 24.50 -15.23
N LEU A 372 -4.86 23.94 -16.43
CA LEU A 372 -6.07 24.28 -17.21
C LEU A 372 -7.35 23.97 -16.43
N TRP A 373 -7.38 22.84 -15.73
CA TRP A 373 -8.50 22.49 -14.86
C TRP A 373 -8.69 23.50 -13.73
N ASN A 374 -7.60 23.94 -13.08
CA ASN A 374 -7.69 25.00 -12.07
C ASN A 374 -8.24 26.29 -12.66
N GLY A 375 -7.75 26.69 -13.85
CA GLY A 375 -8.26 27.87 -14.56
C GLY A 375 -9.76 27.78 -14.84
N ILE A 376 -10.24 26.64 -15.33
CA ILE A 376 -11.67 26.41 -15.61
C ILE A 376 -12.51 26.46 -14.30
N CYS A 377 -12.05 25.81 -13.24
CA CYS A 377 -12.75 25.81 -11.94
C CYS A 377 -12.84 27.20 -11.30
N ARG A 378 -11.83 28.07 -11.54
CA ARG A 378 -11.75 29.42 -11.00
C ARG A 378 -12.12 30.52 -12.00
N PHE A 379 -12.91 30.18 -13.03
CA PHE A 379 -13.21 31.11 -14.12
C PHE A 379 -13.86 32.42 -13.67
N ASN A 380 -14.57 32.43 -12.54
CA ASN A 380 -15.16 33.64 -11.95
C ASN A 380 -14.16 34.53 -11.20
N ASP A 381 -12.93 34.07 -11.00
CA ASP A 381 -11.88 34.79 -10.31
C ASP A 381 -10.80 35.24 -11.28
N THR A 382 -10.24 36.44 -11.08
CA THR A 382 -9.12 36.94 -11.88
C THR A 382 -7.89 36.03 -11.82
N THR A 383 -7.74 35.23 -10.78
CA THR A 383 -6.65 34.26 -10.62
C THR A 383 -6.70 33.13 -11.66
N CYS A 384 -7.81 32.95 -12.39
CA CYS A 384 -7.88 31.98 -13.50
C CYS A 384 -6.87 32.32 -14.61
N LEU A 385 -6.61 33.63 -14.85
CA LEU A 385 -5.63 34.06 -15.84
C LEU A 385 -4.21 33.63 -15.49
N ALA A 386 -3.85 33.63 -14.20
CA ALA A 386 -2.57 33.11 -13.75
C ALA A 386 -2.42 31.60 -14.00
N GLU A 387 -3.49 30.81 -13.84
CA GLU A 387 -3.46 29.37 -14.12
C GLU A 387 -3.30 29.08 -15.62
N PHE A 388 -3.93 29.86 -16.50
CA PHE A 388 -3.68 29.80 -17.94
C PHE A 388 -2.26 30.27 -18.29
N GLY A 389 -1.74 31.29 -17.61
CA GLY A 389 -0.35 31.69 -17.70
C GLY A 389 0.61 30.56 -17.33
N TRP A 390 0.35 29.83 -16.23
CA TRP A 390 1.13 28.66 -15.83
C TRP A 390 1.10 27.52 -16.87
N ALA A 391 -0.05 27.30 -17.51
CA ALA A 391 -0.13 26.32 -18.60
C ALA A 391 0.77 26.73 -19.80
N GLY A 392 0.85 28.02 -20.12
CA GLY A 392 1.76 28.52 -21.16
C GLY A 392 3.24 28.46 -20.75
N VAL A 393 3.55 28.67 -19.46
CA VAL A 393 4.91 28.43 -18.93
C VAL A 393 5.31 26.97 -19.08
N LEU A 394 4.42 26.02 -18.72
CA LEU A 394 4.66 24.59 -18.88
C LEU A 394 4.87 24.20 -20.35
N LEU A 395 4.08 24.78 -21.26
CA LEU A 395 4.28 24.56 -22.70
C LEU A 395 5.67 25.03 -23.14
N PHE A 396 6.11 26.22 -22.73
CA PHE A 396 7.45 26.70 -23.05
C PHE A 396 8.53 25.79 -22.46
N MET A 397 8.40 25.39 -21.19
CA MET A 397 9.33 24.48 -20.52
C MET A 397 9.41 23.09 -21.20
N TYR A 398 8.32 22.61 -21.79
CA TYR A 398 8.34 21.40 -22.62
C TYR A 398 9.29 21.55 -23.82
N PHE A 399 9.24 22.68 -24.55
CA PHE A 399 10.15 22.90 -25.67
C PHE A 399 11.60 23.11 -25.20
N VAL A 400 11.80 23.80 -24.07
CA VAL A 400 13.12 23.93 -23.45
C VAL A 400 13.70 22.57 -23.10
N THR A 401 12.92 21.70 -22.46
CA THR A 401 13.36 20.33 -22.10
C THR A 401 13.77 19.54 -23.34
N ASN A 402 12.95 19.53 -24.39
CA ASN A 402 13.27 18.81 -25.64
C ASN A 402 14.48 19.41 -26.40
N SER A 403 14.72 20.71 -26.25
CA SER A 403 15.92 21.37 -26.80
C SER A 403 17.18 21.04 -26.00
N ILE A 404 17.10 20.99 -24.66
CA ILE A 404 18.23 20.59 -23.79
C ILE A 404 18.66 19.16 -24.07
N VAL A 405 17.69 18.26 -24.27
CA VAL A 405 17.96 16.83 -24.57
C VAL A 405 18.44 16.64 -26.02
N GLY A 406 18.33 17.68 -26.88
CA GLY A 406 18.76 17.62 -28.26
C GLY A 406 17.76 17.01 -29.25
N ILE A 407 16.49 16.85 -28.81
CA ILE A 407 15.41 16.34 -29.68
C ILE A 407 14.98 17.41 -30.68
N PHE A 408 14.88 18.67 -30.20
CA PHE A 408 14.59 19.83 -31.06
C PHE A 408 15.85 20.63 -31.31
N SER A 409 16.06 21.08 -32.56
CA SER A 409 17.18 21.92 -32.96
C SER A 409 17.13 23.35 -32.43
N GLY A 410 16.03 23.74 -31.77
CA GLY A 410 15.83 25.06 -31.19
C GLY A 410 14.37 25.31 -30.83
N ILE A 411 14.12 26.44 -30.19
CA ILE A 411 12.78 26.85 -29.76
C ILE A 411 12.22 27.82 -30.80
N PRO A 412 11.01 27.60 -31.37
CA PRO A 412 10.36 28.54 -32.28
C PRO A 412 10.20 29.96 -31.66
N THR A 413 10.52 30.97 -32.42
CA THR A 413 10.49 32.39 -31.94
C THR A 413 9.12 32.77 -31.37
N ALA A 414 8.02 32.25 -31.92
CA ALA A 414 6.68 32.49 -31.42
C ALA A 414 6.48 32.05 -29.96
N LEU A 415 7.19 31.03 -29.51
CA LEU A 415 7.07 30.54 -28.13
C LEU A 415 7.71 31.46 -27.08
N TYR A 416 8.71 32.26 -27.46
CA TYR A 416 9.24 33.30 -26.56
C TYR A 416 8.19 34.36 -26.28
N TRP A 417 7.36 34.72 -27.27
CA TRP A 417 6.23 35.64 -27.06
C TRP A 417 5.16 35.01 -26.16
N VAL A 418 4.83 33.73 -26.40
CA VAL A 418 3.88 33.00 -25.53
C VAL A 418 4.43 32.99 -24.09
N PHE A 419 5.71 32.72 -23.89
CA PHE A 419 6.34 32.71 -22.58
C PHE A 419 6.28 34.11 -21.92
N GLY A 420 6.61 35.15 -22.66
CA GLY A 420 6.53 36.55 -22.14
C GLY A 420 5.11 36.95 -21.69
N VAL A 421 4.10 36.61 -22.51
CA VAL A 421 2.69 36.84 -22.14
C VAL A 421 2.31 35.98 -20.93
N SER A 422 2.72 34.69 -20.91
CA SER A 422 2.44 33.77 -19.81
C SER A 422 3.04 34.26 -18.49
N LEU A 423 4.28 34.77 -18.51
CA LEU A 423 4.92 35.37 -17.35
C LEU A 423 4.15 36.64 -16.87
N ALA A 424 3.75 37.50 -17.79
CA ALA A 424 2.98 38.70 -17.44
C ALA A 424 1.64 38.31 -16.77
N LEU A 425 0.96 37.26 -17.27
CA LEU A 425 -0.27 36.75 -16.65
C LEU A 425 0.00 36.17 -15.26
N VAL A 426 1.05 35.37 -15.11
CA VAL A 426 1.41 34.78 -13.81
C VAL A 426 1.76 35.87 -12.80
N PHE A 427 2.65 36.80 -13.14
CA PHE A 427 3.03 37.90 -12.23
C PHE A 427 1.87 38.84 -11.91
N GLY A 428 1.02 39.17 -12.91
CA GLY A 428 -0.08 40.12 -12.75
C GLY A 428 -1.28 39.57 -11.98
N PHE A 429 -1.58 38.25 -12.09
CA PHE A 429 -2.83 37.67 -11.59
C PHE A 429 -2.65 36.55 -10.57
N SER A 430 -1.41 36.20 -10.17
CA SER A 430 -1.15 35.15 -9.17
C SER A 430 -1.67 35.53 -7.79
N VAL A 431 -1.59 36.80 -7.42
CA VAL A 431 -2.06 37.33 -6.13
C VAL A 431 -3.09 38.40 -6.37
N LYS A 432 -4.22 38.36 -5.68
CA LYS A 432 -5.25 39.41 -5.74
C LYS A 432 -4.70 40.71 -5.18
N PRO A 433 -5.00 41.89 -5.76
CA PRO A 433 -4.52 43.17 -5.28
C PRO A 433 -4.83 43.44 -3.80
N SER A 434 -5.96 42.93 -3.30
CA SER A 434 -6.35 43.05 -1.90
C SER A 434 -5.46 42.26 -0.93
N GLN A 435 -4.79 41.21 -1.40
CA GLN A 435 -3.95 40.30 -0.61
C GLN A 435 -2.45 40.54 -0.83
N LEU A 436 -2.07 41.54 -1.61
CA LEU A 436 -0.69 41.77 -2.01
C LEU A 436 0.25 42.05 -0.80
N LYS A 437 -0.26 42.62 0.28
CA LYS A 437 0.52 42.88 1.50
C LYS A 437 0.81 41.61 2.28
N GLU A 438 -0.10 40.64 2.28
CA GLU A 438 0.04 39.38 3.02
C GLU A 438 0.78 38.30 2.22
N ARG A 439 0.51 38.25 0.92
CA ARG A 439 1.01 37.19 0.01
C ARG A 439 2.06 37.70 -1.00
N GLY A 440 2.54 38.91 -0.88
CA GLY A 440 3.53 39.47 -1.80
C GLY A 440 4.86 38.69 -1.86
N ALA A 441 5.22 38.00 -0.77
CA ALA A 441 6.38 37.11 -0.74
C ALA A 441 6.27 35.94 -1.73
N GLU A 442 5.06 35.51 -2.08
CA GLU A 442 4.83 34.47 -3.07
C GLU A 442 5.28 34.88 -4.47
N LEU A 443 5.16 36.18 -4.81
CA LEU A 443 5.66 36.72 -6.08
C LEU A 443 7.20 36.63 -6.18
N GLY A 444 7.91 36.79 -5.07
CA GLY A 444 9.36 36.60 -5.00
C GLY A 444 9.79 35.13 -5.22
N MET A 445 8.92 34.17 -4.93
CA MET A 445 9.18 32.74 -5.14
C MET A 445 8.85 32.25 -6.56
N LEU A 446 8.20 33.08 -7.40
CA LEU A 446 7.79 32.68 -8.75
C LEU A 446 8.96 32.19 -9.63
N PRO A 447 10.15 32.87 -9.67
CA PRO A 447 11.28 32.37 -10.46
C PRO A 447 11.69 30.94 -10.05
N LEU A 448 11.71 30.66 -8.76
CA LEU A 448 12.02 29.32 -8.25
C LEU A 448 10.95 28.29 -8.67
N SER A 449 9.67 28.69 -8.62
CA SER A 449 8.55 27.83 -9.07
C SER A 449 8.61 27.53 -10.57
N ILE A 450 9.07 28.47 -11.39
CA ILE A 450 9.28 28.28 -12.83
C ILE A 450 10.42 27.27 -13.09
N MET A 451 11.52 27.40 -12.33
CA MET A 451 12.61 26.42 -12.41
C MET A 451 12.16 25.01 -11.94
N SER A 452 11.35 24.95 -10.90
CA SER A 452 10.75 23.68 -10.44
C SER A 452 9.88 23.04 -11.53
N ALA A 453 9.07 23.83 -12.25
CA ALA A 453 8.23 23.35 -13.35
C ALA A 453 9.04 22.69 -14.48
N LEU A 454 10.26 23.17 -14.77
CA LEU A 454 11.18 22.51 -15.69
C LEU A 454 11.60 21.14 -15.15
N GLY A 455 11.98 21.07 -13.86
CA GLY A 455 12.33 19.82 -13.18
C GLY A 455 11.19 18.81 -13.17
N ASP A 456 9.95 19.29 -12.98
CA ASP A 456 8.75 18.44 -12.99
C ASP A 456 8.54 17.78 -14.36
N ILE A 457 8.74 18.51 -15.48
CA ILE A 457 8.67 17.92 -16.83
C ILE A 457 9.80 16.93 -17.05
N ILE A 458 11.04 17.29 -16.69
CA ILE A 458 12.20 16.41 -16.84
C ILE A 458 12.01 15.12 -16.04
N SER A 459 11.31 15.16 -14.90
CA SER A 459 11.09 13.97 -14.07
C SER A 459 10.30 12.85 -14.78
N TYR A 460 9.57 13.15 -15.87
CA TYR A 460 8.89 12.15 -16.70
C TYR A 460 9.85 11.29 -17.57
N VAL A 461 11.13 11.69 -17.70
CA VAL A 461 12.16 10.82 -18.31
C VAL A 461 12.26 9.46 -17.60
N ARG A 462 11.82 9.41 -16.36
CA ARG A 462 11.77 8.20 -15.53
C ARG A 462 10.89 7.11 -16.14
N LEU A 463 9.80 7.49 -16.82
CA LEU A 463 8.95 6.52 -17.56
C LEU A 463 9.75 5.82 -18.67
N PHE A 464 10.56 6.60 -19.41
CA PHE A 464 11.45 6.08 -20.43
C PHE A 464 12.56 5.21 -19.83
N ALA A 465 13.31 5.76 -18.86
CA ALA A 465 14.48 5.09 -18.30
C ALA A 465 14.15 3.73 -17.66
N VAL A 466 13.07 3.67 -16.89
CA VAL A 466 12.65 2.44 -16.19
C VAL A 466 12.03 1.44 -17.18
N GLY A 467 11.18 1.91 -18.09
CA GLY A 467 10.59 1.05 -19.13
C GLY A 467 11.66 0.43 -20.03
N LEU A 468 12.65 1.24 -20.48
CA LEU A 468 13.79 0.74 -21.26
C LEU A 468 14.63 -0.25 -20.46
N ALA A 469 14.91 0.03 -19.18
CA ALA A 469 15.67 -0.87 -18.32
C ALA A 469 14.98 -2.24 -18.20
N SER A 470 13.66 -2.28 -18.03
CA SER A 470 12.88 -3.53 -17.99
C SER A 470 13.03 -4.34 -19.28
N VAL A 471 12.91 -3.70 -20.45
CA VAL A 471 13.09 -4.36 -21.76
C VAL A 471 14.51 -4.89 -21.91
N LYS A 472 15.55 -4.07 -21.59
CA LYS A 472 16.95 -4.47 -21.69
C LYS A 472 17.34 -5.61 -20.75
N VAL A 473 16.78 -5.65 -19.56
CA VAL A 473 16.94 -6.77 -18.63
C VAL A 473 16.36 -8.06 -19.24
N ALA A 474 15.16 -8.01 -19.81
CA ALA A 474 14.55 -9.16 -20.49
C ALA A 474 15.40 -9.63 -21.69
N GLU A 475 15.86 -8.72 -22.56
CA GLU A 475 16.74 -9.02 -23.70
C GLU A 475 18.04 -9.72 -23.24
N ASN A 476 18.69 -9.21 -22.20
CA ASN A 476 19.93 -9.77 -21.68
C ASN A 476 19.74 -11.20 -21.14
N PHE A 477 18.68 -11.44 -20.34
CA PHE A 477 18.40 -12.80 -19.87
C PHE A 477 18.05 -13.76 -21.01
N ASN A 478 17.35 -13.29 -22.04
CA ASN A 478 17.08 -14.09 -23.24
C ASN A 478 18.38 -14.46 -23.97
N SER A 479 19.29 -13.50 -24.19
CA SER A 479 20.57 -13.73 -24.83
C SER A 479 21.47 -14.69 -24.05
N MET A 480 21.51 -14.56 -22.73
CA MET A 480 22.22 -15.50 -21.85
C MET A 480 21.64 -16.90 -21.93
N ALA A 481 20.32 -17.03 -21.95
CA ALA A 481 19.63 -18.30 -21.99
C ALA A 481 19.81 -19.02 -23.33
N THR A 482 19.70 -18.31 -24.46
CA THR A 482 19.89 -18.88 -25.80
C THR A 482 21.35 -19.25 -26.08
N GLY A 483 22.31 -18.42 -25.64
CA GLY A 483 23.75 -18.68 -25.81
C GLY A 483 24.25 -19.97 -25.13
N LEU A 484 23.51 -20.50 -24.11
CA LEU A 484 23.86 -21.78 -23.51
C LEU A 484 23.66 -22.98 -24.45
N LEU A 485 22.72 -22.90 -25.38
CA LEU A 485 22.42 -24.01 -26.29
C LEU A 485 23.42 -24.05 -27.47
N ASP A 486 23.98 -22.91 -27.85
CA ASP A 486 24.90 -22.81 -29.02
C ASP A 486 26.25 -23.49 -28.76
N GLY A 487 26.65 -23.70 -27.49
CA GLY A 487 27.90 -24.34 -27.09
C GLY A 487 27.80 -25.85 -26.79
N ALA A 488 26.65 -26.49 -27.01
CA ALA A 488 26.44 -27.89 -26.63
C ALA A 488 26.43 -28.85 -27.83
N ASP A 489 27.46 -29.72 -27.97
CA ASP A 489 27.55 -30.70 -29.05
C ASP A 489 26.90 -32.06 -28.75
N SER A 490 26.81 -32.45 -27.49
CA SER A 490 26.22 -33.74 -27.04
C SER A 490 24.76 -33.63 -26.64
N PHE A 491 23.97 -34.67 -26.95
CA PHE A 491 22.54 -34.75 -26.54
C PHE A 491 22.32 -34.55 -25.03
N TRP A 492 23.12 -35.20 -24.19
CA TRP A 492 23.02 -35.08 -22.73
C TRP A 492 23.41 -33.67 -22.25
N LEU A 493 24.43 -33.06 -22.90
CA LEU A 493 24.84 -31.69 -22.59
C LEU A 493 23.72 -30.70 -22.98
N LYS A 494 23.07 -30.89 -24.14
CA LYS A 494 21.90 -30.11 -24.56
C LYS A 494 20.75 -30.22 -23.56
N ALA A 495 20.48 -31.39 -23.05
CA ALA A 495 19.41 -31.58 -22.05
C ALA A 495 19.68 -30.82 -20.73
N VAL A 496 20.91 -30.89 -20.22
CA VAL A 496 21.34 -30.14 -19.03
C VAL A 496 21.29 -28.63 -19.27
N MET A 497 21.82 -28.17 -20.43
CA MET A 497 21.80 -26.75 -20.79
C MET A 497 20.38 -26.22 -21.03
N ALA A 498 19.47 -27.03 -21.55
CA ALA A 498 18.04 -26.66 -21.65
C ALA A 498 17.37 -26.46 -20.28
N VAL A 499 17.68 -27.30 -19.30
CA VAL A 499 17.18 -27.10 -17.91
C VAL A 499 17.74 -25.80 -17.33
N LEU A 500 19.03 -25.54 -17.51
CA LEU A 500 19.68 -24.31 -17.03
C LEU A 500 19.13 -23.07 -17.75
N MET A 501 18.87 -23.15 -19.06
CA MET A 501 18.22 -22.11 -19.85
C MET A 501 16.85 -21.76 -19.26
N VAL A 502 16.00 -22.76 -18.99
CA VAL A 502 14.68 -22.53 -18.39
C VAL A 502 14.81 -21.88 -17.01
N ALA A 503 15.77 -22.33 -16.19
CA ALA A 503 16.03 -21.74 -14.88
C ALA A 503 16.41 -20.25 -14.99
N ILE A 504 17.31 -19.90 -15.90
CA ILE A 504 17.72 -18.51 -16.16
C ILE A 504 16.55 -17.65 -16.64
N LEU A 505 15.72 -18.16 -17.55
CA LEU A 505 14.53 -17.45 -18.03
C LEU A 505 13.53 -17.21 -16.91
N VAL A 506 13.22 -18.23 -16.10
CA VAL A 506 12.27 -18.10 -14.98
C VAL A 506 12.76 -17.10 -13.95
N VAL A 507 14.04 -17.19 -13.55
CA VAL A 507 14.63 -16.26 -12.59
C VAL A 507 14.71 -14.85 -13.17
N GLY A 508 15.18 -14.70 -14.41
CA GLY A 508 15.36 -13.41 -15.06
C GLY A 508 14.04 -12.65 -15.28
N HIS A 509 13.04 -13.32 -15.86
CA HIS A 509 11.73 -12.71 -16.06
C HIS A 509 10.97 -12.52 -14.73
N GLY A 510 11.14 -13.42 -13.76
CA GLY A 510 10.57 -13.26 -12.42
C GLY A 510 11.13 -12.04 -11.69
N LEU A 511 12.46 -11.85 -11.76
CA LEU A 511 13.13 -10.67 -11.19
C LEU A 511 12.68 -9.38 -11.90
N ASN A 512 12.62 -9.39 -13.22
CA ASN A 512 12.17 -8.24 -14.01
C ASN A 512 10.72 -7.85 -13.67
N LEU A 513 9.84 -8.83 -13.50
CA LEU A 513 8.46 -8.62 -13.10
C LEU A 513 8.35 -8.01 -11.68
N ALA A 514 9.18 -8.48 -10.75
CA ALA A 514 9.25 -7.90 -9.39
C ALA A 514 9.75 -6.45 -9.42
N MET A 515 10.78 -6.16 -10.22
CA MET A 515 11.30 -4.80 -10.42
C MET A 515 10.25 -3.88 -11.07
N ALA A 516 9.51 -4.36 -12.06
CA ALA A 516 8.42 -3.60 -12.68
C ALA A 516 7.32 -3.25 -11.65
N GLY A 517 6.92 -4.21 -10.79
CA GLY A 517 5.97 -3.98 -9.71
C GLY A 517 6.44 -2.91 -8.72
N LEU A 518 7.70 -2.97 -8.29
CA LEU A 518 8.28 -1.95 -7.41
C LEU A 518 8.33 -0.57 -8.10
N SER A 519 8.71 -0.54 -9.39
CA SER A 519 8.80 0.68 -10.18
C SER A 519 7.45 1.39 -10.31
N ILE A 520 6.36 0.65 -10.48
CA ILE A 520 5.00 1.20 -10.52
C ILE A 520 4.68 1.91 -9.20
N LEU A 521 4.94 1.26 -8.05
CA LEU A 521 4.67 1.83 -6.74
C LEU A 521 5.50 3.09 -6.46
N VAL A 522 6.77 3.11 -6.89
CA VAL A 522 7.67 4.24 -6.63
C VAL A 522 7.45 5.36 -7.64
N HIS A 523 7.33 5.06 -8.93
CA HIS A 523 7.37 6.07 -9.99
C HIS A 523 6.00 6.52 -10.47
N ALA A 524 5.07 5.57 -10.78
CA ALA A 524 3.74 5.96 -11.26
C ALA A 524 2.92 6.66 -10.16
N VAL A 525 2.99 6.17 -8.91
CA VAL A 525 2.34 6.81 -7.77
C VAL A 525 2.89 8.22 -7.61
N ARG A 526 4.22 8.37 -7.59
CA ARG A 526 4.87 9.67 -7.37
C ARG A 526 4.46 10.71 -8.42
N LEU A 527 4.49 10.37 -9.72
CA LEU A 527 4.09 11.30 -10.79
C LEU A 527 2.67 11.84 -10.63
N ASN A 528 1.75 11.02 -10.10
CA ASN A 528 0.38 11.44 -9.83
C ASN A 528 0.22 12.16 -8.49
N THR A 529 0.90 11.71 -7.42
CA THR A 529 0.68 12.24 -6.07
C THR A 529 1.57 13.42 -5.71
N LEU A 530 2.69 13.62 -6.40
CA LEU A 530 3.57 14.77 -6.18
C LEU A 530 3.49 15.74 -7.35
N GLU A 531 4.01 15.37 -8.53
CA GLU A 531 4.15 16.29 -9.65
C GLU A 531 2.78 16.85 -10.11
N PHE A 532 1.80 15.99 -10.38
CA PHE A 532 0.45 16.45 -10.76
C PHE A 532 -0.25 17.18 -9.62
N SER A 533 -0.18 16.64 -8.41
CA SER A 533 -0.87 17.18 -7.25
C SER A 533 -0.35 18.57 -6.86
N ASN A 534 0.96 18.81 -6.97
CA ASN A 534 1.55 20.15 -6.75
C ASN A 534 0.97 21.17 -7.72
N HIS A 535 0.87 20.83 -9.02
CA HIS A 535 0.27 21.70 -10.02
C HIS A 535 -1.24 21.87 -9.86
N LYS A 536 -1.94 20.85 -9.35
CA LYS A 536 -3.38 20.91 -9.06
C LYS A 536 -3.70 21.61 -7.73
N GLY A 537 -2.73 21.66 -6.81
CA GLY A 537 -2.92 22.18 -5.46
C GLY A 537 -3.63 21.19 -4.54
N ILE A 538 -3.24 19.91 -4.60
CA ILE A 538 -3.75 18.84 -3.74
C ILE A 538 -2.67 18.43 -2.75
N SER A 539 -3.00 18.47 -1.47
CA SER A 539 -2.08 18.12 -0.37
C SER A 539 -2.23 16.67 0.12
N TRP A 540 -3.30 15.99 -0.27
CA TRP A 540 -3.64 14.64 0.23
C TRP A 540 -3.74 14.57 1.76
N ALA A 541 -4.08 15.69 2.40
CA ALA A 541 -4.18 15.83 3.85
C ALA A 541 -5.56 15.41 4.40
N GLY A 542 -6.44 14.89 3.57
CA GLY A 542 -7.76 14.42 3.97
C GLY A 542 -7.73 13.04 4.63
N TYR A 543 -8.82 12.72 5.32
CA TYR A 543 -9.07 11.36 5.80
C TYR A 543 -10.37 10.80 5.24
N ALA A 544 -10.35 9.49 4.95
CA ALA A 544 -11.46 8.85 4.26
C ALA A 544 -12.69 8.73 5.16
N PHE A 545 -13.87 9.01 4.61
CA PHE A 545 -15.15 8.73 5.26
C PHE A 545 -15.30 7.22 5.51
N LYS A 546 -15.42 6.83 6.77
CA LYS A 546 -15.65 5.45 7.22
C LYS A 546 -16.98 5.38 7.95
N PRO A 547 -18.06 4.90 7.32
CA PRO A 547 -19.35 4.81 8.00
C PRO A 547 -19.30 3.84 9.18
N PHE A 548 -19.92 4.23 10.29
CA PHE A 548 -20.15 3.36 11.44
C PHE A 548 -21.13 2.25 11.02
N LYS A 549 -20.61 1.05 10.82
CA LYS A 549 -21.38 -0.10 10.31
C LYS A 549 -20.85 -1.41 10.87
N LYS A 550 -21.71 -2.42 10.96
CA LYS A 550 -21.31 -3.79 11.29
C LYS A 550 -20.49 -4.38 10.13
N THR A 551 -19.35 -4.97 10.43
CA THR A 551 -18.56 -5.69 9.44
C THR A 551 -19.34 -6.95 9.04
N LYS A 552 -19.54 -7.17 7.74
CA LYS A 552 -20.19 -8.39 7.29
C LYS A 552 -19.33 -9.59 7.65
N GLU A 553 -19.91 -10.56 8.33
CA GLU A 553 -19.30 -11.89 8.47
C GLU A 553 -19.06 -12.47 7.07
N ARG A 554 -17.81 -12.93 6.83
CA ARG A 554 -17.42 -13.58 5.58
C ARG A 554 -17.73 -15.06 5.60
#